data_98c0b1690416adeec5a2435e16c24f1c
#
_entry.id   98c0b1690416adeec5a2435e16c24f1c
#
_cell.length_a   1.000
_cell.length_b   1.000
_cell.length_c   1.000
_cell.angle_alpha   90.00
_cell.angle_beta   90.00
_cell.angle_gamma   90.00
#
_symmetry.space_group_name_H-M   'P 1'
#
loop_
_entity.id
_entity.type
_entity.pdbx_description
1 polymer ?
#
loop_
_entity_poly.entity_id
_entity_poly.type
_entity_poly.pdbx_seq_one_letter_code
_entity_poly.pdbx_strand_id
1 'polypeptide(L)'
;MSFRFNLNGQLKSFSLPSYKALWPLFETVVNAIQSIEDSENKDRGKVFIKAERDSIQQLNMDGTTPNAPFVSFIVKDNGSGFGKDNYDSFCEAYSTLKLRKGCKGIGRFLWLKAFDNVHIVSSYRENGEWYTREFDFNTEHEIAPEDNVRENRVGNEWNTEVKLENCIEKYKSKFPVTIDSLAKKIIEHCFLYFLSYNKCPQIVLMDSDGKELNLNDMFDETIKDYLHCDELRIKDEKFRLYHIQMKEGATKHELHLCANSREVKSINLNKDIPNLQGKIGTGQTFYYQGYLISSYLDDRVSLNRISFELESSDDDQTLFDDVYIKEDEIIAACKKYIELYLHDDLIEINAQKRERINEYVAKIKPQYKYLLKCRPEVYDGISSNIKDDALDTELHKASQKWELDIAEQSKIIEEK
;
A
#
# COMPACT_ATOMS: atom_id res chain seq x y z
N MET A 1 -19.39 -16.26 34.02
CA MET A 1 -18.58 -15.04 33.89
C MET A 1 -18.26 -14.86 32.40
N SER A 2 -18.70 -13.80 31.76
CA SER A 2 -18.27 -13.46 30.38
C SER A 2 -16.97 -12.67 30.46
N PHE A 3 -16.06 -12.88 29.50
CA PHE A 3 -14.90 -12.00 29.33
C PHE A 3 -15.40 -10.57 29.03
N ARG A 4 -14.84 -9.57 29.73
CA ARG A 4 -15.12 -8.18 29.45
C ARG A 4 -14.07 -7.67 28.47
N PHE A 5 -14.52 -7.03 27.40
CA PHE A 5 -13.66 -6.33 26.44
C PHE A 5 -13.30 -4.95 27.04
N ASN A 6 -12.02 -4.57 26.91
CA ASN A 6 -11.55 -3.24 27.30
C ASN A 6 -10.93 -2.55 26.07
N LEU A 7 -11.64 -1.59 25.49
CA LEU A 7 -11.23 -0.86 24.29
C LEU A 7 -9.87 -0.16 24.48
N ASN A 8 -9.69 0.55 25.60
CA ASN A 8 -8.46 1.28 25.89
C ASN A 8 -7.24 0.35 26.02
N GLY A 9 -7.43 -0.83 26.63
CA GLY A 9 -6.40 -1.89 26.69
C GLY A 9 -6.03 -2.40 25.32
N GLN A 10 -7.05 -2.66 24.48
CA GLN A 10 -6.87 -3.12 23.12
C GLN A 10 -6.17 -2.06 22.24
N LEU A 11 -6.59 -0.81 22.34
CA LEU A 11 -5.94 0.28 21.59
C LEU A 11 -4.44 0.39 21.93
N LYS A 12 -4.02 0.16 23.16
CA LYS A 12 -2.59 0.16 23.54
C LYS A 12 -1.80 -0.95 22.84
N SER A 13 -2.41 -2.10 22.57
CA SER A 13 -1.76 -3.21 21.85
C SER A 13 -1.65 -2.97 20.34
N PHE A 14 -2.44 -2.06 19.75
CA PHE A 14 -2.35 -1.67 18.35
C PHE A 14 -1.33 -0.55 18.14
N SER A 15 -0.43 -0.75 17.17
CA SER A 15 0.49 0.30 16.70
C SER A 15 0.02 0.82 15.35
N LEU A 16 -0.03 2.15 15.18
CA LEU A 16 -0.18 2.80 13.88
C LEU A 16 1.06 3.68 13.64
N PRO A 17 2.00 3.23 12.81
CA PRO A 17 3.16 4.04 12.43
C PRO A 17 2.71 5.34 11.75
N SER A 18 3.43 6.44 11.97
CA SER A 18 3.03 7.76 11.45
C SER A 18 3.00 7.82 9.92
N TYR A 19 3.82 7.03 9.22
CA TYR A 19 3.78 6.95 7.75
C TYR A 19 2.54 6.23 7.22
N LYS A 20 1.75 5.56 8.08
CA LYS A 20 0.47 4.93 7.78
C LYS A 20 -0.74 5.76 8.27
N ALA A 21 -0.58 7.06 8.40
CA ALA A 21 -1.62 7.98 8.91
C ALA A 21 -2.96 7.89 8.14
N LEU A 22 -2.96 7.57 6.85
CA LEU A 22 -4.16 7.41 6.01
C LEU A 22 -4.87 6.05 6.16
N TRP A 23 -4.28 5.09 6.86
CA TRP A 23 -4.88 3.74 6.98
C TRP A 23 -6.29 3.72 7.56
N PRO A 24 -6.66 4.57 8.56
CA PRO A 24 -8.04 4.70 9.00
C PRO A 24 -9.01 5.09 7.88
N LEU A 25 -8.65 6.05 7.02
CA LEU A 25 -9.44 6.42 5.85
C LEU A 25 -9.55 5.24 4.87
N PHE A 26 -8.44 4.57 4.57
CA PHE A 26 -8.42 3.43 3.66
C PHE A 26 -9.31 2.29 4.17
N GLU A 27 -9.26 1.97 5.46
CA GLU A 27 -10.16 0.99 6.07
C GLU A 27 -11.64 1.39 5.90
N THR A 28 -11.95 2.67 6.08
CA THR A 28 -13.32 3.16 5.91
C THR A 28 -13.78 3.01 4.46
N VAL A 29 -12.94 3.40 3.49
CA VAL A 29 -13.25 3.27 2.05
C VAL A 29 -13.45 1.82 1.66
N VAL A 30 -12.57 0.93 2.11
CA VAL A 30 -12.70 -0.50 1.79
C VAL A 30 -13.93 -1.11 2.46
N ASN A 31 -14.26 -0.72 3.69
CA ASN A 31 -15.49 -1.18 4.34
C ASN A 31 -16.74 -0.72 3.56
N ALA A 32 -16.73 0.51 3.01
CA ALA A 32 -17.78 1.04 2.13
C ALA A 32 -17.90 0.20 0.84
N ILE A 33 -16.78 -0.10 0.15
CA ILE A 33 -16.77 -0.96 -1.05
C ILE A 33 -17.34 -2.33 -0.73
N GLN A 34 -16.89 -2.96 0.36
CA GLN A 34 -17.38 -4.29 0.77
C GLN A 34 -18.84 -4.29 1.21
N SER A 35 -19.32 -3.19 1.80
CA SER A 35 -20.74 -3.01 2.13
C SER A 35 -21.61 -2.99 0.87
N ILE A 36 -21.12 -2.35 -0.20
CA ILE A 36 -21.78 -2.31 -1.50
C ILE A 36 -21.77 -3.69 -2.17
N GLU A 37 -20.64 -4.40 -2.15
CA GLU A 37 -20.55 -5.77 -2.69
C GLU A 37 -21.55 -6.74 -2.04
N ASP A 38 -21.86 -6.54 -0.75
CA ASP A 38 -22.81 -7.34 0.01
C ASP A 38 -24.26 -6.89 -0.15
N SER A 39 -24.50 -5.78 -0.87
CA SER A 39 -25.81 -5.16 -1.01
C SER A 39 -26.54 -5.56 -2.28
N GLU A 40 -27.83 -5.28 -2.32
CA GLU A 40 -28.65 -5.35 -3.53
C GLU A 40 -28.27 -4.26 -4.56
N ASN A 41 -27.55 -3.23 -4.13
CA ASN A 41 -27.15 -2.06 -4.94
C ASN A 41 -25.79 -2.22 -5.63
N LYS A 42 -25.17 -3.39 -5.63
CA LYS A 42 -23.82 -3.61 -6.17
C LYS A 42 -23.58 -3.05 -7.59
N ASP A 43 -24.62 -3.08 -8.45
CA ASP A 43 -24.52 -2.59 -9.84
C ASP A 43 -24.65 -1.04 -9.92
N ARG A 44 -25.05 -0.37 -8.84
CA ARG A 44 -25.18 1.09 -8.70
C ARG A 44 -24.43 1.60 -7.50
N GLY A 45 -23.37 0.90 -7.10
CA GLY A 45 -22.58 1.24 -5.95
C GLY A 45 -21.91 2.59 -6.09
N LYS A 46 -21.99 3.40 -5.02
CA LYS A 46 -21.33 4.70 -4.94
C LYS A 46 -20.65 4.87 -3.60
N VAL A 47 -19.42 5.34 -3.63
CA VAL A 47 -18.68 5.81 -2.47
C VAL A 47 -18.36 7.29 -2.68
N PHE A 48 -18.74 8.13 -1.75
CA PHE A 48 -18.42 9.54 -1.75
C PHE A 48 -17.53 9.85 -0.56
N ILE A 49 -16.37 10.45 -0.81
CA ILE A 49 -15.38 10.80 0.20
C ILE A 49 -15.26 12.31 0.24
N LYS A 50 -15.51 12.94 1.39
CA LYS A 50 -15.24 14.36 1.61
C LYS A 50 -14.06 14.50 2.55
N ALA A 51 -13.04 15.24 2.13
CA ALA A 51 -11.91 15.60 2.94
C ALA A 51 -12.11 17.02 3.51
N GLU A 52 -12.14 17.15 4.82
CA GLU A 52 -12.35 18.42 5.51
C GLU A 52 -11.01 18.99 5.99
N ARG A 53 -10.79 20.29 5.70
CA ARG A 53 -9.57 21.00 6.07
C ARG A 53 -9.76 21.80 7.35
N ASP A 54 -8.65 22.09 8.01
CA ASP A 54 -8.63 23.02 9.15
C ASP A 54 -9.13 24.40 8.74
N SER A 55 -9.88 25.03 9.63
CA SER A 55 -10.40 26.40 9.42
C SER A 55 -9.34 27.47 9.68
N ILE A 56 -8.20 27.13 10.25
CA ILE A 56 -7.12 28.06 10.58
C ILE A 56 -6.30 28.33 9.31
N GLN A 57 -6.61 29.43 8.63
CA GLN A 57 -5.81 29.91 7.51
C GLN A 57 -4.66 30.81 8.01
N GLN A 58 -3.44 30.33 7.96
CA GLN A 58 -2.25 31.19 8.04
C GLN A 58 -1.93 31.71 6.63
N LEU A 59 -1.95 33.03 6.46
CA LEU A 59 -1.47 33.67 5.24
C LEU A 59 0.06 33.54 5.14
N ASN A 60 0.53 33.13 3.98
CA ASN A 60 1.95 33.19 3.66
C ASN A 60 2.43 34.64 3.54
N MET A 61 3.73 34.89 3.66
CA MET A 61 4.33 36.24 3.51
C MET A 61 4.09 36.87 2.13
N ASP A 62 3.79 36.07 1.11
CA ASP A 62 3.47 36.48 -0.27
C ASP A 62 1.96 36.71 -0.51
N GLY A 63 1.13 36.62 0.54
CA GLY A 63 -0.31 36.79 0.46
C GLY A 63 -1.09 35.59 -0.09
N THR A 64 -0.42 34.48 -0.38
CA THR A 64 -1.10 33.23 -0.76
C THR A 64 -1.58 32.48 0.47
N THR A 65 -2.76 31.84 0.40
CA THR A 65 -3.24 30.91 1.42
C THR A 65 -2.68 29.53 1.14
N PRO A 66 -1.80 28.96 1.98
CA PRO A 66 -1.45 27.56 1.86
C PRO A 66 -2.69 26.69 2.04
N ASN A 67 -2.75 25.55 1.37
CA ASN A 67 -3.78 24.57 1.64
C ASN A 67 -3.69 24.15 3.11
N ALA A 68 -4.75 24.46 3.89
CA ALA A 68 -4.83 24.01 5.27
C ALA A 68 -4.77 22.47 5.32
N PRO A 69 -4.19 21.88 6.37
CA PRO A 69 -4.10 20.41 6.49
C PRO A 69 -5.49 19.80 6.59
N PHE A 70 -5.64 18.57 6.11
CA PHE A 70 -6.84 17.78 6.34
C PHE A 70 -6.95 17.42 7.84
N VAL A 71 -8.17 17.48 8.38
CA VAL A 71 -8.46 17.22 9.81
C VAL A 71 -9.54 16.19 10.04
N SER A 72 -10.43 15.99 9.08
CA SER A 72 -11.54 15.04 9.16
C SER A 72 -11.84 14.47 7.78
N PHE A 73 -12.44 13.28 7.76
CA PHE A 73 -12.90 12.65 6.53
C PHE A 73 -14.31 12.12 6.72
N ILE A 74 -15.16 12.30 5.72
CA ILE A 74 -16.50 11.73 5.67
C ILE A 74 -16.53 10.76 4.51
N VAL A 75 -16.91 9.51 4.77
CA VAL A 75 -17.10 8.49 3.74
C VAL A 75 -18.57 8.08 3.75
N LYS A 76 -19.23 8.22 2.61
CA LYS A 76 -20.63 7.83 2.40
C LYS A 76 -20.69 6.68 1.39
N ASP A 77 -21.55 5.72 1.66
CA ASP A 77 -21.82 4.61 0.75
C ASP A 77 -23.30 4.27 0.70
N ASN A 78 -23.73 3.65 -0.40
CA ASN A 78 -25.09 3.12 -0.57
C ASN A 78 -25.15 1.60 -0.45
N GLY A 79 -24.28 1.02 0.38
CA GLY A 79 -24.21 -0.42 0.64
C GLY A 79 -25.29 -0.92 1.61
N SER A 80 -25.05 -2.09 2.19
CA SER A 80 -26.02 -2.81 3.06
C SER A 80 -26.31 -2.11 4.40
N GLY A 81 -25.47 -1.16 4.82
CA GLY A 81 -25.64 -0.39 6.04
C GLY A 81 -25.45 -1.19 7.34
N PHE A 82 -25.80 -0.54 8.46
CA PHE A 82 -25.68 -1.07 9.82
C PHE A 82 -27.00 -1.71 10.31
N GLY A 83 -27.57 -2.65 9.51
CA GLY A 83 -28.59 -3.56 9.99
C GLY A 83 -28.12 -4.41 11.17
N LYS A 84 -29.01 -5.18 11.78
CA LYS A 84 -28.71 -5.91 13.02
C LYS A 84 -27.41 -6.70 12.94
N ASP A 85 -27.22 -7.56 11.93
CA ASP A 85 -26.05 -8.43 11.83
C ASP A 85 -24.74 -7.64 11.67
N ASN A 86 -24.75 -6.57 10.86
CA ASN A 86 -23.59 -5.70 10.67
C ASN A 86 -23.29 -4.89 11.93
N TYR A 87 -24.30 -4.45 12.66
CA TYR A 87 -24.13 -3.73 13.92
C TYR A 87 -23.61 -4.65 15.02
N ASP A 88 -24.18 -5.84 15.17
CA ASP A 88 -23.71 -6.86 16.12
C ASP A 88 -22.25 -7.23 15.83
N SER A 89 -21.90 -7.42 14.55
CA SER A 89 -20.52 -7.64 14.12
C SER A 89 -19.61 -6.43 14.41
N PHE A 90 -20.13 -5.22 14.30
CA PHE A 90 -19.37 -4.03 14.70
C PHE A 90 -19.13 -3.99 16.21
N CYS A 91 -20.07 -4.39 17.03
CA CYS A 91 -19.91 -4.45 18.49
C CYS A 91 -19.01 -5.61 18.96
N GLU A 92 -18.85 -6.66 18.14
CA GLU A 92 -18.03 -7.82 18.46
C GLU A 92 -16.59 -7.66 17.94
N ALA A 93 -15.61 -7.52 18.87
CA ALA A 93 -14.21 -7.56 18.50
C ALA A 93 -13.83 -8.93 17.92
N TYR A 94 -13.03 -8.92 16.83
CA TYR A 94 -12.65 -10.14 16.11
C TYR A 94 -13.85 -10.90 15.49
N SER A 95 -14.92 -10.18 15.15
CA SER A 95 -16.08 -10.76 14.48
C SER A 95 -15.68 -11.53 13.21
N THR A 96 -16.29 -12.70 13.02
CA THR A 96 -16.05 -13.59 11.88
C THR A 96 -17.02 -13.40 10.73
N LEU A 97 -17.97 -12.46 10.82
CA LEU A 97 -19.04 -12.25 9.83
C LEU A 97 -18.49 -12.08 8.40
N LYS A 98 -17.40 -11.32 8.24
CA LYS A 98 -16.73 -11.08 6.94
C LYS A 98 -15.37 -11.78 6.82
N LEU A 99 -15.16 -12.88 7.53
CA LEU A 99 -13.88 -13.60 7.52
C LEU A 99 -13.49 -14.07 6.10
N ARG A 100 -14.47 -14.54 5.30
CA ARG A 100 -14.25 -14.97 3.90
C ARG A 100 -13.75 -13.85 2.98
N LYS A 101 -13.95 -12.57 3.36
CA LYS A 101 -13.42 -11.39 2.66
C LYS A 101 -12.11 -10.90 3.30
N GLY A 102 -11.47 -11.72 4.10
CA GLY A 102 -10.26 -11.37 4.84
C GLY A 102 -10.48 -10.36 5.97
N CYS A 103 -11.74 -10.05 6.35
CA CYS A 103 -12.03 -9.11 7.43
C CYS A 103 -11.74 -9.76 8.78
N LYS A 104 -10.88 -9.12 9.58
CA LYS A 104 -10.48 -9.62 10.91
C LYS A 104 -11.24 -8.97 12.06
N GLY A 105 -12.24 -8.12 11.78
CA GLY A 105 -13.12 -7.48 12.76
C GLY A 105 -12.44 -6.45 13.68
N ILE A 106 -11.27 -5.93 13.28
CA ILE A 106 -10.45 -5.03 14.10
C ILE A 106 -10.07 -3.72 13.42
N GLY A 107 -10.34 -3.57 12.10
CA GLY A 107 -9.96 -2.38 11.32
C GLY A 107 -10.47 -1.08 11.94
N ARG A 108 -11.67 -1.10 12.56
CA ARG A 108 -12.23 0.05 13.26
C ARG A 108 -11.39 0.58 14.43
N PHE A 109 -10.55 -0.25 15.05
CA PHE A 109 -9.66 0.22 16.11
C PHE A 109 -8.56 1.14 15.57
N LEU A 110 -8.19 1.03 14.29
CA LEU A 110 -7.27 1.94 13.64
C LEU A 110 -7.86 3.36 13.54
N TRP A 111 -9.18 3.50 13.46
CA TRP A 111 -9.86 4.79 13.44
C TRP A 111 -9.49 5.61 14.69
N LEU A 112 -9.62 4.99 15.87
CA LEU A 112 -9.33 5.64 17.16
C LEU A 112 -7.84 5.79 17.47
N LYS A 113 -6.94 5.28 16.59
CA LYS A 113 -5.50 5.57 16.68
C LYS A 113 -5.14 6.92 16.08
N ALA A 114 -5.95 7.44 15.15
CA ALA A 114 -5.66 8.67 14.43
C ALA A 114 -6.77 9.74 14.56
N PHE A 115 -7.96 9.39 15.02
CA PHE A 115 -9.09 10.31 15.20
C PHE A 115 -9.68 10.17 16.60
N ASP A 116 -10.17 11.28 17.13
CA ASP A 116 -10.74 11.32 18.49
C ASP A 116 -12.13 10.69 18.55
N ASN A 117 -12.92 10.86 17.49
CA ASN A 117 -14.29 10.35 17.41
C ASN A 117 -14.59 9.81 16.02
N VAL A 118 -15.48 8.84 15.94
CA VAL A 118 -16.07 8.34 14.69
C VAL A 118 -17.58 8.41 14.83
N HIS A 119 -18.21 9.32 14.09
CA HIS A 119 -19.64 9.46 14.05
C HIS A 119 -20.22 8.65 12.88
N ILE A 120 -21.22 7.81 13.15
CA ILE A 120 -21.81 6.91 12.17
C ILE A 120 -23.30 7.14 12.08
N VAL A 121 -23.80 7.39 10.87
CA VAL A 121 -25.22 7.45 10.53
C VAL A 121 -25.49 6.48 9.40
N SER A 122 -26.41 5.55 9.58
CA SER A 122 -26.72 4.55 8.57
C SER A 122 -28.21 4.34 8.39
N SER A 123 -28.69 4.53 7.17
CA SER A 123 -30.04 4.15 6.75
C SER A 123 -29.99 2.81 6.02
N TYR A 124 -30.78 1.86 6.45
CA TYR A 124 -30.82 0.48 5.95
C TYR A 124 -32.24 -0.08 5.94
N ARG A 125 -32.44 -1.17 5.22
CA ARG A 125 -33.72 -1.85 5.13
C ARG A 125 -33.64 -3.21 5.79
N GLU A 126 -34.59 -3.48 6.69
CA GLU A 126 -34.72 -4.76 7.38
C GLU A 126 -36.20 -5.15 7.46
N ASN A 127 -36.50 -6.42 7.15
CA ASN A 127 -37.91 -6.92 7.14
C ASN A 127 -38.88 -6.09 6.27
N GLY A 128 -38.39 -5.44 5.23
CA GLY A 128 -39.18 -4.60 4.32
C GLY A 128 -39.37 -3.15 4.77
N GLU A 129 -38.96 -2.80 5.97
CA GLU A 129 -39.05 -1.45 6.56
C GLU A 129 -37.71 -0.74 6.60
N TRP A 130 -37.73 0.60 6.55
CA TRP A 130 -36.54 1.43 6.63
C TRP A 130 -36.26 1.87 8.06
N TYR A 131 -34.98 1.84 8.42
CA TYR A 131 -34.45 2.27 9.69
C TYR A 131 -33.25 3.20 9.49
N THR A 132 -33.02 4.10 10.42
CA THR A 132 -31.80 4.89 10.54
C THR A 132 -31.19 4.61 11.91
N ARG A 133 -29.92 4.23 11.94
CA ARG A 133 -29.12 4.04 13.15
C ARG A 133 -28.02 5.08 13.19
N GLU A 134 -27.87 5.74 14.33
CA GLU A 134 -26.88 6.79 14.57
C GLU A 134 -26.17 6.51 15.89
N PHE A 135 -24.83 6.58 15.89
CA PHE A 135 -24.02 6.40 17.08
C PHE A 135 -22.60 6.95 16.92
N ASP A 136 -21.96 7.23 18.05
CA ASP A 136 -20.55 7.61 18.12
C ASP A 136 -19.70 6.41 18.56
N PHE A 137 -18.49 6.32 18.04
CA PHE A 137 -17.49 5.35 18.43
C PHE A 137 -16.20 6.09 18.81
N ASN A 138 -15.87 6.07 20.09
CA ASN A 138 -14.71 6.73 20.67
C ASN A 138 -14.29 6.01 21.96
N THR A 139 -13.28 6.54 22.63
CA THR A 139 -12.76 5.94 23.88
C THR A 139 -13.71 6.11 25.08
N GLU A 140 -14.67 7.01 25.01
CA GLU A 140 -15.68 7.25 26.04
C GLU A 140 -16.85 6.27 25.91
N HIS A 141 -17.33 6.09 24.68
CA HIS A 141 -18.47 5.20 24.37
C HIS A 141 -18.05 3.77 24.03
N GLU A 142 -16.76 3.48 24.04
CA GLU A 142 -16.21 2.14 23.76
C GLU A 142 -16.70 1.57 22.41
N ILE A 143 -17.23 0.34 22.42
CA ILE A 143 -17.83 -0.29 21.23
C ILE A 143 -19.33 -0.03 21.28
N ALA A 144 -19.76 1.11 20.81
CA ALA A 144 -21.14 1.51 20.60
C ALA A 144 -22.13 0.94 21.64
N PRO A 145 -22.04 1.31 22.93
CA PRO A 145 -22.96 0.83 23.96
C PRO A 145 -24.39 1.29 23.67
N GLU A 146 -25.39 0.56 24.16
CA GLU A 146 -26.80 0.80 23.85
C GLU A 146 -27.29 2.24 24.19
N ASP A 147 -26.71 2.86 25.20
CA ASP A 147 -27.04 4.23 25.60
C ASP A 147 -26.51 5.31 24.63
N ASN A 148 -25.55 4.94 23.76
CA ASN A 148 -25.02 5.80 22.72
C ASN A 148 -25.75 5.62 21.36
N VAL A 149 -26.59 4.60 21.21
CA VAL A 149 -27.22 4.25 19.94
C VAL A 149 -28.62 4.79 19.83
N ARG A 150 -28.88 5.53 18.73
CA ARG A 150 -30.23 6.00 18.37
C ARG A 150 -30.71 5.24 17.15
N GLU A 151 -31.83 4.57 17.24
CA GLU A 151 -32.48 3.88 16.13
C GLU A 151 -33.88 4.42 15.91
N ASN A 152 -34.17 4.82 14.67
CA ASN A 152 -35.47 5.38 14.28
C ASN A 152 -36.01 4.65 13.05
N ARG A 153 -37.30 4.44 12.97
CA ARG A 153 -37.97 3.91 11.77
C ARG A 153 -38.19 5.01 10.73
N VAL A 154 -37.10 5.51 10.18
CA VAL A 154 -37.08 6.59 9.18
C VAL A 154 -36.03 6.20 8.13
N GLY A 155 -36.30 6.58 6.90
CA GLY A 155 -35.39 6.36 5.78
C GLY A 155 -36.16 6.00 4.52
N ASN A 156 -35.55 6.14 3.38
CA ASN A 156 -36.12 5.83 2.07
C ASN A 156 -35.09 5.34 1.06
N GLU A 157 -33.80 5.36 1.45
CA GLU A 157 -32.69 4.96 0.60
C GLU A 157 -31.53 4.39 1.42
N TRP A 158 -30.74 3.55 0.79
CA TRP A 158 -29.49 3.05 1.34
C TRP A 158 -28.47 4.19 1.46
N ASN A 159 -28.03 4.48 2.65
CA ASN A 159 -27.01 5.48 2.89
C ASN A 159 -26.29 5.22 4.22
N THR A 160 -25.01 5.05 4.18
CA THR A 160 -24.15 4.98 5.37
C THR A 160 -23.13 6.09 5.31
N GLU A 161 -23.04 6.89 6.36
CA GLU A 161 -22.03 7.92 6.54
C GLU A 161 -21.16 7.54 7.73
N VAL A 162 -19.84 7.48 7.51
CA VAL A 162 -18.84 7.32 8.55
C VAL A 162 -17.96 8.56 8.53
N LYS A 163 -18.00 9.33 9.61
CA LYS A 163 -17.20 10.54 9.78
C LYS A 163 -16.07 10.29 10.77
N LEU A 164 -14.84 10.37 10.29
CA LEU A 164 -13.61 10.34 11.09
C LEU A 164 -13.31 11.78 11.54
N GLU A 165 -13.46 12.08 12.81
CA GLU A 165 -13.43 13.43 13.34
C GLU A 165 -12.15 13.72 14.12
N ASN A 166 -11.65 14.94 13.96
CA ASN A 166 -10.55 15.49 14.74
C ASN A 166 -9.29 14.64 14.72
N CYS A 167 -8.58 14.68 13.61
CA CYS A 167 -7.31 13.97 13.47
C CYS A 167 -6.33 14.39 14.58
N ILE A 168 -5.74 13.41 15.24
CA ILE A 168 -4.71 13.60 16.26
C ILE A 168 -3.49 14.26 15.63
N GLU A 169 -2.91 15.28 16.25
CA GLU A 169 -1.86 16.15 15.73
C GLU A 169 -0.64 15.38 15.18
N LYS A 170 -0.26 14.27 15.83
CA LYS A 170 0.82 13.38 15.40
C LYS A 170 0.67 12.90 13.95
N TYR A 171 -0.55 12.71 13.45
CA TYR A 171 -0.84 12.17 12.11
C TYR A 171 -1.18 13.25 11.11
N LYS A 172 -1.73 14.39 11.55
CA LYS A 172 -2.16 15.51 10.73
C LYS A 172 -1.08 15.97 9.74
N SER A 173 0.15 16.13 10.21
CA SER A 173 1.31 16.54 9.39
C SER A 173 1.78 15.46 8.39
N LYS A 174 1.20 14.26 8.41
CA LYS A 174 1.56 13.14 7.53
C LYS A 174 0.56 12.95 6.40
N PHE A 175 -0.55 13.65 6.42
CA PHE A 175 -1.50 13.65 5.31
C PHE A 175 -0.93 14.39 4.09
N PRO A 176 -1.31 14.01 2.87
CA PRO A 176 -0.96 14.76 1.67
C PRO A 176 -1.55 16.16 1.73
N VAL A 177 -0.85 17.12 1.13
CA VAL A 177 -1.27 18.54 1.14
C VAL A 177 -2.40 18.79 0.14
N THR A 178 -2.39 18.09 -1.01
CA THR A 178 -3.35 18.30 -2.11
C THR A 178 -4.34 17.16 -2.21
N ILE A 179 -5.55 17.47 -2.69
CA ILE A 179 -6.59 16.49 -2.95
C ILE A 179 -6.16 15.48 -4.03
N ASP A 180 -5.41 15.93 -5.04
CA ASP A 180 -4.90 15.07 -6.12
C ASP A 180 -3.91 14.02 -5.55
N SER A 181 -3.05 14.42 -4.61
CA SER A 181 -2.15 13.48 -3.93
C SER A 181 -2.90 12.51 -3.02
N LEU A 182 -4.00 12.95 -2.40
CA LEU A 182 -4.87 12.09 -1.61
C LEU A 182 -5.59 11.07 -2.50
N ALA A 183 -6.13 11.52 -3.64
CA ALA A 183 -6.77 10.67 -4.63
C ALA A 183 -5.84 9.53 -5.11
N LYS A 184 -4.61 9.89 -5.48
CA LYS A 184 -3.58 8.92 -5.91
C LYS A 184 -3.31 7.86 -4.83
N LYS A 185 -3.20 8.26 -3.57
CA LYS A 185 -2.98 7.31 -2.46
C LYS A 185 -4.16 6.40 -2.18
N ILE A 186 -5.39 6.87 -2.38
CA ILE A 186 -6.59 6.03 -2.29
C ILE A 186 -6.60 5.01 -3.43
N ILE A 187 -6.30 5.45 -4.66
CA ILE A 187 -6.21 4.56 -5.83
C ILE A 187 -5.12 3.51 -5.62
N GLU A 188 -3.92 3.90 -5.18
CA GLU A 188 -2.82 2.97 -4.88
C GLU A 188 -3.25 1.89 -3.86
N HIS A 189 -3.87 2.29 -2.76
CA HIS A 189 -4.30 1.36 -1.72
C HIS A 189 -5.44 0.44 -2.16
N CYS A 190 -6.41 0.97 -2.90
CA CYS A 190 -7.58 0.26 -3.38
C CYS A 190 -7.39 -0.32 -4.81
N PHE A 191 -6.16 -0.34 -5.31
CA PHE A 191 -5.82 -0.69 -6.68
C PHE A 191 -6.53 -1.94 -7.21
N LEU A 192 -6.55 -3.01 -6.42
CA LEU A 192 -7.15 -4.29 -6.83
C LEU A 192 -8.68 -4.23 -6.95
N TYR A 193 -9.34 -3.31 -6.24
CA TYR A 193 -10.77 -3.05 -6.44
C TYR A 193 -11.03 -2.36 -7.78
N PHE A 194 -10.20 -1.36 -8.13
CA PHE A 194 -10.30 -0.68 -9.44
C PHE A 194 -10.03 -1.62 -10.61
N LEU A 195 -9.12 -2.60 -10.48
CA LEU A 195 -8.89 -3.63 -11.50
C LEU A 195 -10.11 -4.51 -11.74
N SER A 196 -10.94 -4.69 -10.74
CA SER A 196 -12.13 -5.53 -10.84
C SER A 196 -13.30 -4.73 -11.43
N TYR A 197 -13.21 -4.34 -12.69
CA TYR A 197 -14.09 -3.44 -13.44
C TYR A 197 -15.60 -3.57 -13.16
N ASN A 198 -16.08 -4.80 -12.98
CA ASN A 198 -17.52 -5.07 -12.76
C ASN A 198 -17.91 -5.03 -11.26
N LYS A 199 -16.97 -4.76 -10.36
CA LYS A 199 -17.20 -4.83 -8.91
C LYS A 199 -16.82 -3.57 -8.17
N CYS A 200 -16.01 -2.67 -8.78
CA CYS A 200 -15.66 -1.42 -8.16
C CYS A 200 -16.83 -0.43 -8.24
N PRO A 201 -17.33 0.10 -7.12
CA PRO A 201 -18.31 1.19 -7.15
C PRO A 201 -17.72 2.45 -7.75
N GLN A 202 -18.56 3.39 -8.14
CA GLN A 202 -18.10 4.75 -8.45
C GLN A 202 -17.58 5.41 -7.18
N ILE A 203 -16.32 5.88 -7.18
CA ILE A 203 -15.68 6.53 -6.04
C ILE A 203 -15.39 7.98 -6.39
N VAL A 204 -15.99 8.91 -5.64
CA VAL A 204 -15.80 10.36 -5.81
C VAL A 204 -15.13 10.92 -4.56
N LEU A 205 -14.08 11.71 -4.73
CA LEU A 205 -13.39 12.43 -3.67
C LEU A 205 -13.59 13.93 -3.83
N MET A 206 -14.03 14.61 -2.77
CA MET A 206 -14.29 16.05 -2.73
C MET A 206 -13.44 16.75 -1.67
N ASP A 207 -12.84 17.87 -2.03
CA ASP A 207 -12.15 18.78 -1.09
C ASP A 207 -13.14 19.75 -0.43
N SER A 208 -12.71 20.45 0.60
CA SER A 208 -13.49 21.45 1.31
C SER A 208 -13.91 22.64 0.44
N ASP A 209 -13.17 22.95 -0.61
CA ASP A 209 -13.47 24.01 -1.59
C ASP A 209 -14.50 23.59 -2.65
N GLY A 210 -14.95 22.33 -2.62
CA GLY A 210 -15.90 21.77 -3.57
C GLY A 210 -15.29 21.18 -4.83
N LYS A 211 -13.94 21.11 -4.94
CA LYS A 211 -13.28 20.40 -6.03
C LYS A 211 -13.56 18.91 -5.92
N GLU A 212 -14.17 18.33 -6.95
CA GLU A 212 -14.46 16.89 -7.04
C GLU A 212 -13.52 16.18 -7.99
N LEU A 213 -13.13 14.96 -7.64
CA LEU A 213 -12.32 14.04 -8.44
C LEU A 213 -13.03 12.68 -8.51
N ASN A 214 -13.27 12.19 -9.74
CA ASN A 214 -13.74 10.83 -9.96
C ASN A 214 -12.53 9.89 -10.00
N LEU A 215 -12.38 9.03 -9.00
CA LEU A 215 -11.21 8.16 -8.88
C LEU A 215 -11.20 7.05 -9.93
N ASN A 216 -12.35 6.60 -10.41
CA ASN A 216 -12.44 5.60 -11.48
C ASN A 216 -11.92 6.17 -12.80
N ASP A 217 -12.31 7.40 -13.16
CA ASP A 217 -11.83 8.07 -14.36
C ASP A 217 -10.32 8.32 -14.28
N MET A 218 -9.83 8.77 -13.11
CA MET A 218 -8.39 8.97 -12.87
C MET A 218 -7.59 7.66 -13.01
N PHE A 219 -8.15 6.54 -12.53
CA PHE A 219 -7.55 5.23 -12.66
C PHE A 219 -7.47 4.82 -14.13
N ASP A 220 -8.57 4.95 -14.87
CA ASP A 220 -8.66 4.59 -16.29
C ASP A 220 -7.68 5.41 -17.14
N GLU A 221 -7.61 6.71 -16.95
CA GLU A 221 -6.72 7.61 -17.69
C GLU A 221 -5.24 7.35 -17.40
N THR A 222 -4.91 6.94 -16.17
CA THR A 222 -3.51 6.88 -15.72
C THR A 222 -2.92 5.48 -15.85
N ILE A 223 -3.70 4.42 -15.70
CA ILE A 223 -3.16 3.08 -15.39
C ILE A 223 -3.59 2.03 -16.41
N LYS A 224 -4.79 2.10 -16.98
CA LYS A 224 -5.40 1.03 -17.76
C LYS A 224 -4.57 0.60 -18.97
N ASP A 225 -4.01 1.55 -19.70
CA ASP A 225 -3.25 1.28 -20.94
C ASP A 225 -1.84 0.72 -20.68
N TYR A 226 -1.38 0.75 -19.43
CA TYR A 226 -0.03 0.36 -19.01
C TYR A 226 -0.02 -0.85 -18.08
N LEU A 227 -1.15 -1.56 -17.98
CA LEU A 227 -1.29 -2.71 -17.12
C LEU A 227 -0.85 -3.99 -17.83
N HIS A 228 0.15 -4.66 -17.29
CA HIS A 228 0.55 -6.01 -17.67
C HIS A 228 0.49 -6.93 -16.44
N CYS A 229 0.26 -8.23 -16.64
CA CYS A 229 0.18 -9.20 -15.54
C CYS A 229 0.95 -10.47 -15.87
N ASP A 230 1.86 -10.83 -14.97
CA ASP A 230 2.59 -12.08 -15.01
C ASP A 230 2.13 -13.05 -13.91
N GLU A 231 2.07 -14.33 -14.24
CA GLU A 231 1.90 -15.41 -13.27
C GLU A 231 3.27 -16.01 -12.93
N LEU A 232 3.60 -16.05 -11.64
CA LEU A 232 4.84 -16.66 -11.17
C LEU A 232 4.56 -17.71 -10.10
N ARG A 233 5.47 -18.67 -9.99
CA ARG A 233 5.46 -19.70 -8.95
C ARG A 233 6.67 -19.55 -8.06
N ILE A 234 6.44 -19.58 -6.75
CA ILE A 234 7.48 -19.63 -5.74
C ILE A 234 7.19 -20.88 -4.91
N LYS A 235 8.08 -21.86 -4.96
CA LYS A 235 7.80 -23.21 -4.47
C LYS A 235 6.50 -23.74 -5.10
N ASP A 236 5.52 -24.20 -4.33
CA ASP A 236 4.25 -24.71 -4.84
C ASP A 236 3.15 -23.65 -4.94
N GLU A 237 3.42 -22.42 -4.49
CA GLU A 237 2.44 -21.34 -4.41
C GLU A 237 2.40 -20.49 -5.68
N LYS A 238 1.21 -20.07 -6.07
CA LYS A 238 0.98 -19.21 -7.24
C LYS A 238 0.82 -17.76 -6.81
N PHE A 239 1.50 -16.87 -7.55
CA PHE A 239 1.43 -15.43 -7.39
C PHE A 239 1.07 -14.79 -8.72
N ARG A 240 0.41 -13.63 -8.67
CA ARG A 240 0.21 -12.75 -9.83
C ARG A 240 0.85 -11.41 -9.54
N LEU A 241 1.68 -10.96 -10.48
CA LEU A 241 2.38 -9.68 -10.43
C LEU A 241 1.82 -8.77 -11.53
N TYR A 242 1.16 -7.71 -11.11
CA TYR A 242 0.71 -6.65 -12.00
C TYR A 242 1.79 -5.59 -12.13
N HIS A 243 2.11 -5.21 -13.36
CA HIS A 243 3.13 -4.22 -13.70
C HIS A 243 2.47 -2.95 -14.21
N ILE A 244 2.89 -1.80 -13.68
CA ILE A 244 2.32 -0.50 -14.02
C ILE A 244 3.42 0.53 -14.21
N GLN A 245 3.27 1.37 -15.23
CA GLN A 245 4.13 2.51 -15.50
C GLN A 245 3.44 3.79 -15.03
N MET A 246 3.83 4.32 -13.87
CA MET A 246 3.24 5.54 -13.31
C MET A 246 4.01 6.77 -13.78
N LYS A 247 3.42 7.52 -14.70
CA LYS A 247 4.00 8.77 -15.25
C LYS A 247 3.97 9.90 -14.23
N GLU A 248 2.92 9.94 -13.43
CA GLU A 248 2.69 10.95 -12.40
C GLU A 248 2.26 10.30 -11.09
N GLY A 249 2.53 10.98 -9.98
CA GLY A 249 2.05 10.58 -8.66
C GLY A 249 3.01 9.72 -7.87
N ALA A 250 3.69 8.77 -8.49
CA ALA A 250 4.77 8.02 -7.86
C ALA A 250 6.06 8.85 -7.79
N THR A 251 6.86 8.62 -6.75
CA THR A 251 8.16 9.29 -6.54
C THR A 251 9.34 8.33 -6.53
N LYS A 252 9.07 7.02 -6.58
CA LYS A 252 10.05 5.93 -6.54
C LYS A 252 9.47 4.65 -7.15
N HIS A 253 10.34 3.72 -7.50
CA HIS A 253 9.95 2.40 -7.96
C HIS A 253 9.64 1.50 -6.77
N GLU A 254 8.44 0.90 -6.75
CA GLU A 254 7.97 0.10 -5.61
C GLU A 254 7.33 -1.21 -6.05
N LEU A 255 7.49 -2.22 -5.18
CA LEU A 255 6.74 -3.47 -5.22
C LEU A 255 5.77 -3.46 -4.03
N HIS A 256 4.48 -3.52 -4.31
CA HIS A 256 3.40 -3.57 -3.33
C HIS A 256 2.99 -5.02 -3.09
N LEU A 257 3.19 -5.51 -1.88
CA LEU A 257 2.67 -6.79 -1.44
C LEU A 257 1.25 -6.60 -0.93
N CYS A 258 0.30 -7.28 -1.57
CA CYS A 258 -1.12 -7.10 -1.30
C CYS A 258 -1.75 -8.38 -0.71
N ALA A 259 -2.69 -8.18 0.19
CA ALA A 259 -3.54 -9.25 0.73
C ALA A 259 -4.99 -8.79 0.83
N ASN A 260 -5.93 -9.69 0.51
CA ASN A 260 -7.37 -9.43 0.58
C ASN A 260 -7.76 -8.14 -0.17
N SER A 261 -7.25 -7.97 -1.38
CA SER A 261 -7.46 -6.82 -2.27
C SER A 261 -6.96 -5.47 -1.73
N ARG A 262 -5.99 -5.46 -0.82
CA ARG A 262 -5.40 -4.25 -0.21
C ARG A 262 -3.89 -4.32 -0.21
N GLU A 263 -3.25 -3.17 -0.36
CA GLU A 263 -1.83 -3.05 -0.07
C GLU A 263 -1.59 -3.24 1.44
N VAL A 264 -0.59 -4.05 1.78
CA VAL A 264 -0.13 -4.27 3.15
C VAL A 264 1.27 -3.71 3.36
N LYS A 265 2.16 -3.92 2.40
CA LYS A 265 3.56 -3.50 2.47
C LYS A 265 4.05 -3.04 1.11
N SER A 266 4.77 -1.91 1.06
CA SER A 266 5.53 -1.49 -0.10
C SER A 266 7.03 -1.64 0.11
N ILE A 267 7.73 -2.04 -0.94
CA ILE A 267 9.17 -2.31 -0.96
C ILE A 267 9.79 -1.41 -2.02
N ASN A 268 10.78 -0.61 -1.63
CA ASN A 268 11.52 0.24 -2.56
C ASN A 268 12.51 -0.60 -3.36
N LEU A 269 12.33 -0.68 -4.66
CA LEU A 269 13.12 -1.51 -5.58
C LEU A 269 14.51 -0.94 -5.90
N ASN A 270 14.82 0.28 -5.51
CA ASN A 270 16.11 0.90 -5.83
C ASN A 270 17.32 0.17 -5.24
N LYS A 271 17.11 -0.58 -4.14
CA LYS A 271 18.15 -1.40 -3.53
C LYS A 271 18.34 -2.73 -4.25
N ASP A 272 17.25 -3.31 -4.71
CA ASP A 272 17.21 -4.65 -5.29
C ASP A 272 17.49 -4.62 -6.80
N ILE A 273 17.15 -3.52 -7.48
CA ILE A 273 17.42 -3.29 -8.90
C ILE A 273 18.20 -1.98 -9.04
N PRO A 274 19.56 -2.02 -9.10
CA PRO A 274 20.42 -0.83 -9.05
C PRO A 274 20.19 0.19 -10.17
N ASN A 275 19.56 -0.21 -11.27
CA ASN A 275 19.25 0.67 -12.40
C ASN A 275 17.95 1.47 -12.25
N LEU A 276 17.13 1.16 -11.25
CA LEU A 276 15.89 1.89 -10.96
C LEU A 276 16.16 3.12 -10.09
N GLN A 277 16.96 4.07 -10.61
CA GLN A 277 17.31 5.32 -9.92
C GLN A 277 16.65 6.50 -10.61
N GLY A 278 15.57 7.03 -10.04
CA GLY A 278 14.79 8.10 -10.67
C GLY A 278 13.84 7.55 -11.75
N LYS A 279 13.17 8.44 -12.49
CA LYS A 279 12.27 8.02 -13.58
C LYS A 279 13.03 7.33 -14.71
N ILE A 280 12.47 6.28 -15.26
CA ILE A 280 12.98 5.52 -16.41
C ILE A 280 12.03 5.66 -17.60
N GLY A 281 12.45 5.24 -18.80
CA GLY A 281 11.68 5.26 -20.05
C GLY A 281 12.33 6.12 -21.14
N THR A 282 12.23 5.67 -22.39
CA THR A 282 12.86 6.29 -23.56
C THR A 282 12.04 7.39 -24.25
N GLY A 283 10.80 7.61 -23.84
CA GLY A 283 9.93 8.66 -24.39
C GLY A 283 9.18 9.39 -23.29
N GLN A 284 8.19 8.73 -22.74
CA GLN A 284 7.52 9.19 -21.52
C GLN A 284 8.15 8.52 -20.30
N THR A 285 8.72 9.34 -19.43
CA THR A 285 9.36 8.82 -18.21
C THR A 285 8.34 8.47 -17.14
N PHE A 286 8.59 7.39 -16.40
CA PHE A 286 7.70 6.86 -15.38
C PHE A 286 8.45 6.30 -14.16
N TYR A 287 7.72 6.09 -13.06
CA TYR A 287 8.12 5.19 -11.99
C TYR A 287 7.37 3.87 -12.12
N TYR A 288 8.07 2.76 -11.97
CA TYR A 288 7.47 1.43 -11.97
C TYR A 288 6.76 1.17 -10.65
N GLN A 289 5.55 0.60 -10.72
CA GLN A 289 4.79 0.08 -9.58
C GLN A 289 4.39 -1.36 -9.87
N GLY A 290 4.82 -2.30 -9.02
CA GLY A 290 4.42 -3.70 -9.09
C GLY A 290 3.42 -4.03 -7.99
N TYR A 291 2.33 -4.77 -8.30
CA TYR A 291 1.37 -5.24 -7.29
C TYR A 291 1.34 -6.76 -7.28
N LEU A 292 1.79 -7.35 -6.19
CA LEU A 292 1.85 -8.80 -6.01
C LEU A 292 0.68 -9.29 -5.16
N ILE A 293 -0.06 -10.27 -5.68
CA ILE A 293 -1.17 -10.91 -4.99
C ILE A 293 -1.03 -12.42 -5.01
N SER A 294 -1.46 -13.08 -3.95
CA SER A 294 -1.61 -14.55 -3.87
C SER A 294 -2.47 -14.94 -2.68
N SER A 295 -3.07 -16.13 -2.72
CA SER A 295 -3.71 -16.76 -1.56
C SER A 295 -2.71 -16.95 -0.41
N TYR A 296 -1.45 -17.24 -0.73
CA TYR A 296 -0.38 -17.35 0.27
C TYR A 296 -0.22 -16.07 1.11
N LEU A 297 -0.26 -14.90 0.49
CA LEU A 297 -0.20 -13.60 1.17
C LEU A 297 -1.50 -13.30 1.92
N ASP A 298 -2.65 -13.66 1.36
CA ASP A 298 -3.96 -13.47 2.02
C ASP A 298 -4.02 -14.16 3.38
N ASP A 299 -3.48 -15.38 3.46
CA ASP A 299 -3.49 -16.21 4.68
C ASP A 299 -2.47 -15.74 5.73
N ARG A 300 -1.42 -15.00 5.32
CA ARG A 300 -0.28 -14.60 6.18
C ARG A 300 -0.22 -13.12 6.53
N VAL A 301 -1.26 -12.38 6.26
CA VAL A 301 -1.34 -10.98 6.70
C VAL A 301 -1.59 -10.92 8.21
N SER A 302 -0.83 -10.07 8.92
CA SER A 302 -0.98 -9.85 10.36
C SER A 302 -2.39 -9.41 10.75
N LEU A 303 -2.76 -9.60 12.01
CA LEU A 303 -4.09 -9.23 12.51
C LEU A 303 -4.44 -7.75 12.24
N ASN A 304 -3.49 -6.85 12.46
CA ASN A 304 -3.67 -5.42 12.24
C ASN A 304 -3.44 -4.99 10.77
N ARG A 305 -3.13 -5.94 9.87
CA ARG A 305 -2.90 -5.74 8.42
C ARG A 305 -1.81 -4.73 8.06
N ILE A 306 -0.89 -4.45 8.94
CA ILE A 306 0.22 -3.53 8.69
C ILE A 306 1.52 -4.25 8.30
N SER A 307 1.53 -5.57 8.33
CA SER A 307 2.67 -6.42 8.03
C SER A 307 2.22 -7.83 7.60
N PHE A 308 3.16 -8.62 7.10
CA PHE A 308 3.00 -10.05 6.90
C PHE A 308 3.69 -10.84 8.01
N GLU A 309 3.14 -12.00 8.35
CA GLU A 309 3.74 -13.01 9.20
C GLU A 309 4.53 -13.98 8.29
N LEU A 310 5.61 -13.46 7.69
CA LEU A 310 6.57 -14.21 6.89
C LEU A 310 7.82 -14.46 7.73
N GLU A 311 8.45 -15.61 7.56
CA GLU A 311 9.71 -15.89 8.24
C GLU A 311 10.79 -14.89 7.77
N SER A 312 11.61 -14.43 8.72
CA SER A 312 12.76 -13.59 8.42
C SER A 312 13.95 -14.44 8.00
N SER A 313 14.85 -13.89 7.20
CA SER A 313 16.10 -14.56 6.79
C SER A 313 17.04 -14.87 7.96
N ASP A 314 16.80 -14.23 9.13
CA ASP A 314 17.64 -14.36 10.33
C ASP A 314 17.13 -15.45 11.31
N ASP A 315 15.97 -16.07 11.06
CA ASP A 315 15.50 -17.17 11.88
C ASP A 315 16.32 -18.44 11.57
N ASP A 316 16.82 -19.08 12.63
CA ASP A 316 17.57 -20.34 12.54
C ASP A 316 16.80 -21.39 11.72
N GLN A 317 17.51 -22.15 10.88
CA GLN A 317 16.93 -23.21 10.04
C GLN A 317 15.99 -24.11 10.84
N THR A 318 14.72 -24.04 10.53
CA THR A 318 13.72 -24.91 11.09
C THR A 318 13.50 -26.13 10.21
N LEU A 319 13.02 -27.24 10.79
CA LEU A 319 12.69 -28.48 10.05
C LEU A 319 11.62 -28.30 8.95
N PHE A 320 11.05 -27.10 8.82
CA PHE A 320 9.95 -26.74 7.91
C PHE A 320 10.33 -25.65 6.90
N ASP A 321 11.62 -25.28 6.75
CA ASP A 321 12.10 -24.24 5.83
C ASP A 321 11.66 -24.46 4.37
N ASP A 322 11.43 -25.73 3.98
CA ASP A 322 10.98 -26.06 2.62
C ASP A 322 9.50 -25.69 2.36
N VAL A 323 8.70 -25.49 3.41
CA VAL A 323 7.25 -25.22 3.29
C VAL A 323 6.95 -23.72 3.29
N TYR A 324 7.76 -22.93 4.01
CA TYR A 324 7.54 -21.49 4.12
C TYR A 324 8.30 -20.72 3.05
N ILE A 325 7.69 -19.64 2.54
CA ILE A 325 8.33 -18.72 1.58
C ILE A 325 8.75 -17.47 2.36
N LYS A 326 10.06 -17.18 2.31
CA LYS A 326 10.63 -15.99 2.95
C LYS A 326 10.38 -14.75 2.08
N GLU A 327 10.34 -13.57 2.70
CA GLU A 327 10.13 -12.32 1.99
C GLU A 327 11.18 -12.09 0.90
N ASP A 328 12.46 -12.39 1.19
CA ASP A 328 13.55 -12.25 0.23
C ASP A 328 13.39 -13.17 -0.99
N GLU A 329 12.82 -14.38 -0.83
CA GLU A 329 12.50 -15.28 -1.93
C GLU A 329 11.41 -14.68 -2.84
N ILE A 330 10.40 -14.02 -2.23
CA ILE A 330 9.34 -13.33 -2.96
C ILE A 330 9.93 -12.18 -3.77
N ILE A 331 10.76 -11.33 -3.14
CA ILE A 331 11.41 -10.19 -3.80
C ILE A 331 12.31 -10.67 -4.94
N ALA A 332 13.13 -11.69 -4.70
CA ALA A 332 14.04 -12.24 -5.71
C ALA A 332 13.28 -12.85 -6.91
N ALA A 333 12.15 -13.50 -6.67
CA ALA A 333 11.32 -14.03 -7.75
C ALA A 333 10.69 -12.89 -8.55
N CYS A 334 10.09 -11.88 -7.89
CA CYS A 334 9.49 -10.72 -8.55
C CYS A 334 10.52 -9.94 -9.36
N LYS A 335 11.75 -9.77 -8.85
CA LYS A 335 12.82 -9.04 -9.53
C LYS A 335 13.04 -9.53 -10.95
N LYS A 336 13.08 -10.85 -11.18
CA LYS A 336 13.27 -11.43 -12.51
C LYS A 336 12.20 -11.00 -13.51
N TYR A 337 10.93 -10.99 -13.08
CA TYR A 337 9.81 -10.58 -13.94
C TYR A 337 9.79 -9.07 -14.16
N ILE A 338 10.16 -8.29 -13.14
CA ILE A 338 10.27 -6.83 -13.23
C ILE A 338 11.37 -6.45 -14.22
N GLU A 339 12.55 -7.06 -14.13
CA GLU A 339 13.67 -6.82 -15.06
C GLU A 339 13.32 -7.25 -16.48
N LEU A 340 12.57 -8.33 -16.65
CA LEU A 340 12.08 -8.77 -17.96
C LEU A 340 11.06 -7.77 -18.54
N TYR A 341 10.10 -7.34 -17.74
CA TYR A 341 9.09 -6.34 -18.14
C TYR A 341 9.72 -4.99 -18.51
N LEU A 342 10.74 -4.56 -17.78
CA LEU A 342 11.45 -3.29 -18.00
C LEU A 342 12.66 -3.43 -18.92
N HIS A 343 12.85 -4.58 -19.57
CA HIS A 343 14.05 -4.88 -20.35
C HIS A 343 14.41 -3.78 -21.35
N ASP A 344 13.45 -3.35 -22.17
CA ASP A 344 13.67 -2.35 -23.21
C ASP A 344 14.01 -0.98 -22.62
N ASP A 345 13.35 -0.58 -21.52
CA ASP A 345 13.63 0.68 -20.82
C ASP A 345 15.01 0.68 -20.14
N LEU A 346 15.49 -0.50 -19.71
CA LEU A 346 16.77 -0.64 -19.03
C LEU A 346 17.96 -0.78 -19.98
N ILE A 347 17.77 -1.15 -21.24
CA ILE A 347 18.87 -1.32 -22.24
C ILE A 347 19.72 -0.06 -22.36
N GLU A 348 19.09 1.08 -22.59
CA GLU A 348 19.79 2.35 -22.78
C GLU A 348 20.49 2.81 -21.49
N ILE A 349 19.83 2.66 -20.35
CA ILE A 349 20.39 2.97 -19.03
C ILE A 349 21.63 2.11 -18.76
N ASN A 350 21.57 0.81 -19.09
CA ASN A 350 22.70 -0.10 -18.96
C ASN A 350 23.85 0.27 -19.89
N ALA A 351 23.55 0.64 -21.13
CA ALA A 351 24.58 1.07 -22.09
C ALA A 351 25.31 2.33 -21.61
N GLN A 352 24.58 3.37 -21.23
CA GLN A 352 25.14 4.63 -20.70
C GLN A 352 25.94 4.39 -19.39
N LYS A 353 25.45 3.54 -18.50
CA LYS A 353 26.15 3.15 -17.28
C LYS A 353 27.49 2.47 -17.60
N ARG A 354 27.49 1.50 -18.50
CA ARG A 354 28.71 0.79 -18.89
C ARG A 354 29.73 1.73 -19.56
N GLU A 355 29.28 2.61 -20.43
CA GLU A 355 30.15 3.61 -21.07
C GLU A 355 30.81 4.51 -20.02
N ARG A 356 30.01 5.09 -19.10
CA ARG A 356 30.53 5.93 -18.02
C ARG A 356 31.52 5.22 -17.12
N ILE A 357 31.25 3.96 -16.70
CA ILE A 357 32.16 3.18 -15.88
C ILE A 357 33.46 2.90 -16.63
N ASN A 358 33.37 2.55 -17.93
CA ASN A 358 34.56 2.31 -18.76
C ASN A 358 35.40 3.59 -18.93
N GLU A 359 34.78 4.75 -19.14
CA GLU A 359 35.50 6.02 -19.19
C GLU A 359 36.19 6.34 -17.87
N TYR A 360 35.50 6.16 -16.74
CA TYR A 360 36.07 6.36 -15.41
C TYR A 360 37.31 5.46 -15.20
N VAL A 361 37.17 4.18 -15.48
CA VAL A 361 38.25 3.20 -15.33
C VAL A 361 39.41 3.52 -16.30
N ALA A 362 39.12 3.88 -17.55
CA ALA A 362 40.16 4.21 -18.50
C ALA A 362 40.99 5.45 -18.14
N LYS A 363 40.34 6.51 -17.60
CA LYS A 363 40.95 7.82 -17.32
C LYS A 363 41.50 7.96 -15.90
N ILE A 364 40.86 7.35 -14.90
CA ILE A 364 41.10 7.64 -13.47
C ILE A 364 41.62 6.41 -12.71
N LYS A 365 41.08 5.22 -12.97
CA LYS A 365 41.38 4.00 -12.19
C LYS A 365 41.68 2.79 -13.09
N PRO A 366 42.74 2.86 -13.90
CA PRO A 366 43.06 1.81 -14.89
C PRO A 366 43.32 0.41 -14.31
N GLN A 367 43.59 0.30 -12.99
CA GLN A 367 43.79 -0.98 -12.31
C GLN A 367 42.53 -1.87 -12.36
N TYR A 368 41.32 -1.31 -12.47
CA TYR A 368 40.08 -2.10 -12.54
C TYR A 368 39.74 -2.58 -13.97
N LYS A 369 40.52 -2.23 -15.00
CA LYS A 369 40.24 -2.60 -16.38
C LYS A 369 40.18 -4.13 -16.58
N TYR A 370 41.07 -4.86 -15.89
CA TYR A 370 41.10 -6.31 -15.98
C TYR A 370 39.91 -6.94 -15.24
N LEU A 371 39.53 -6.41 -14.09
CA LEU A 371 38.32 -6.82 -13.36
C LEU A 371 37.07 -6.75 -14.25
N LEU A 372 36.78 -5.60 -14.86
CA LEU A 372 35.59 -5.40 -15.70
C LEU A 372 35.60 -6.28 -16.96
N LYS A 373 36.80 -6.64 -17.48
CA LYS A 373 36.94 -7.57 -18.59
C LYS A 373 36.63 -9.02 -18.21
N CYS A 374 37.09 -9.46 -17.03
CA CYS A 374 36.93 -10.85 -16.56
C CYS A 374 35.62 -11.10 -15.81
N ARG A 375 35.04 -10.06 -15.20
CA ARG A 375 33.81 -10.12 -14.37
C ARG A 375 32.81 -9.05 -14.83
N PRO A 376 32.21 -9.19 -16.03
CA PRO A 376 31.28 -8.22 -16.59
C PRO A 376 30.01 -8.06 -15.71
N GLU A 377 29.66 -9.04 -14.88
CA GLU A 377 28.57 -8.96 -13.91
C GLU A 377 28.77 -7.84 -12.86
N VAL A 378 29.98 -7.33 -12.68
CA VAL A 378 30.24 -6.18 -11.80
C VAL A 378 29.44 -4.94 -12.21
N TYR A 379 29.22 -4.74 -13.53
CA TYR A 379 28.38 -3.64 -14.01
C TYR A 379 26.94 -3.74 -13.47
N ASP A 380 26.40 -4.93 -13.32
CA ASP A 380 25.00 -5.14 -12.97
C ASP A 380 24.73 -4.77 -11.51
N GLY A 381 25.72 -4.95 -10.63
CA GLY A 381 25.64 -4.55 -9.21
C GLY A 381 25.82 -3.05 -8.95
N ILE A 382 26.30 -2.27 -9.94
CA ILE A 382 26.56 -0.84 -9.78
C ILE A 382 25.33 -0.03 -10.18
N SER A 383 24.96 0.96 -9.34
CA SER A 383 23.86 1.90 -9.62
C SER A 383 24.17 2.81 -10.82
N SER A 384 23.17 3.08 -11.67
CA SER A 384 23.31 3.97 -12.83
C SER A 384 23.69 5.42 -12.44
N ASN A 385 23.28 5.89 -11.25
CA ASN A 385 23.52 7.23 -10.74
C ASN A 385 24.67 7.33 -9.74
N ILE A 386 25.53 6.31 -9.66
CA ILE A 386 26.62 6.27 -8.69
C ILE A 386 27.60 7.44 -8.87
N LYS A 387 28.02 8.11 -7.79
CA LYS A 387 29.08 9.12 -7.82
C LYS A 387 30.46 8.47 -7.91
N ASP A 388 31.44 9.20 -8.43
CA ASP A 388 32.79 8.66 -8.68
C ASP A 388 33.46 8.11 -7.43
N ASP A 389 33.34 8.76 -6.27
CA ASP A 389 33.91 8.26 -5.00
C ASP A 389 33.27 6.94 -4.56
N ALA A 390 31.95 6.82 -4.72
CA ALA A 390 31.24 5.60 -4.42
C ALA A 390 31.53 4.50 -5.48
N LEU A 391 31.70 4.87 -6.75
CA LEU A 391 32.09 3.97 -7.82
C LEU A 391 33.44 3.34 -7.54
N ASP A 392 34.44 4.14 -7.11
CA ASP A 392 35.75 3.60 -6.71
C ASP A 392 35.62 2.58 -5.58
N THR A 393 34.81 2.88 -4.59
CA THR A 393 34.55 1.98 -3.46
C THR A 393 33.93 0.64 -3.92
N GLU A 394 32.92 0.69 -4.78
CA GLU A 394 32.26 -0.53 -5.29
C GLU A 394 33.20 -1.36 -6.19
N LEU A 395 33.98 -0.72 -7.07
CA LEU A 395 34.98 -1.40 -7.87
C LEU A 395 36.06 -2.05 -7.00
N HIS A 396 36.50 -1.37 -5.92
CA HIS A 396 37.46 -1.90 -4.98
C HIS A 396 36.93 -3.15 -4.25
N LYS A 397 35.70 -3.09 -3.75
CA LYS A 397 35.02 -4.25 -3.11
C LYS A 397 34.91 -5.44 -4.08
N ALA A 398 34.51 -5.17 -5.34
CA ALA A 398 34.40 -6.19 -6.35
C ALA A 398 35.79 -6.83 -6.66
N SER A 399 36.86 -6.02 -6.72
CA SER A 399 38.23 -6.52 -6.90
C SER A 399 38.68 -7.40 -5.73
N GLN A 400 38.46 -6.96 -4.49
CA GLN A 400 38.81 -7.76 -3.31
C GLN A 400 38.05 -9.09 -3.27
N LYS A 401 36.75 -9.07 -3.57
CA LYS A 401 35.96 -10.30 -3.64
C LYS A 401 36.51 -11.26 -4.69
N TRP A 402 36.83 -10.75 -5.86
CA TRP A 402 37.39 -11.57 -6.93
C TRP A 402 38.78 -12.18 -6.58
N GLU A 403 39.63 -11.41 -5.90
CA GLU A 403 40.93 -11.90 -5.41
C GLU A 403 40.76 -13.02 -4.39
N LEU A 404 39.75 -12.91 -3.49
CA LEU A 404 39.43 -13.98 -2.55
C LEU A 404 38.90 -15.23 -3.24
N ASP A 405 38.00 -15.06 -4.22
CA ASP A 405 37.46 -16.18 -5.03
C ASP A 405 38.62 -16.94 -5.75
N ILE A 406 39.59 -16.21 -6.33
CA ILE A 406 40.75 -16.81 -6.98
C ILE A 406 41.61 -17.56 -5.97
N ALA A 407 41.86 -16.97 -4.80
CA ALA A 407 42.69 -17.62 -3.77
C ALA A 407 42.05 -18.91 -3.25
N GLU A 408 40.74 -18.93 -3.11
CA GLU A 408 39.97 -20.10 -2.67
C GLU A 408 40.00 -21.20 -3.75
N GLN A 409 39.77 -20.85 -5.03
CA GLN A 409 39.87 -21.79 -6.14
C GLN A 409 41.28 -22.37 -6.29
N SER A 410 42.31 -21.56 -6.08
CA SER A 410 43.71 -22.02 -6.12
C SER A 410 44.00 -23.06 -5.04
N LYS A 411 43.52 -22.88 -3.83
CA LYS A 411 43.65 -23.89 -2.75
C LYS A 411 42.98 -25.23 -3.10
N ILE A 412 41.75 -25.16 -3.68
CA ILE A 412 41.05 -26.38 -4.12
C ILE A 412 41.80 -27.14 -5.19
N ILE A 413 42.54 -26.42 -6.03
CA ILE A 413 43.38 -27.06 -7.11
C ILE A 413 44.65 -27.66 -6.52
N GLU A 414 45.26 -27.00 -5.52
CA GLU A 414 46.46 -27.51 -4.86
C GLU A 414 46.21 -28.73 -3.97
N GLU A 415 44.97 -28.88 -3.46
CA GLU A 415 44.55 -30.03 -2.64
C GLU A 415 44.11 -31.25 -3.43
N LYS A 416 44.04 -31.16 -4.78
CA LYS A 416 43.75 -32.27 -5.72
C LYS A 416 44.99 -32.81 -6.38
#